data_0fc0bfedbd9b89f528aeb0fa7f799495
#
_entry.id   0fc0bfedbd9b89f528aeb0fa7f799495
#
_cell.length_a   1.000
_cell.length_b   1.000
_cell.length_c   1.000
_cell.angle_alpha   90.00
_cell.angle_beta   90.00
_cell.angle_gamma   90.00
#
_symmetry.space_group_name_H-M   'P 1'
#
loop_
_entity.id
_entity.type
_entity.pdbx_description
1 polymer ?
#
loop_
_entity_poly.entity_id
_entity_poly.type
_entity_poly.pdbx_seq_one_letter_code
_entity_poly.pdbx_strand_id
1 'polypeptide(L)'
;MDSDSKIGGVQISNADRRVFPDAGCTKGDVARHYERVGARMIDLMGHRPLSLFRCPSGIDGQCFFQKHDSGGMPDALSRVSIEESDGDAADYLYATRPESLIAAAQMGSLEYHIWGARVDRLDRPDRLVFDLDPDEGLDWADVRAAAFELRDALAALGLQSGAIVTGGCQPQILRRLDRGESTRLWPRKP
;
A
#
# COMPACT_ATOMS: atom_id res chain seq x y z
N MET A 1 33.28 -1.87 1.31
CA MET A 1 33.08 -0.42 1.51
C MET A 1 31.57 -0.23 1.54
N ASP A 2 31.00 0.16 2.70
CA ASP A 2 29.58 0.47 2.77
C ASP A 2 29.36 1.73 1.93
N SER A 3 28.59 1.59 0.85
CA SER A 3 28.20 2.71 -0.01
C SER A 3 27.01 3.44 0.58
N ASP A 4 27.26 4.23 1.60
CA ASP A 4 26.23 5.05 2.21
C ASP A 4 25.96 6.27 1.31
N SER A 5 24.67 6.51 1.01
CA SER A 5 24.22 7.62 0.18
C SER A 5 23.11 8.40 0.86
N LYS A 6 23.09 9.72 0.74
CA LYS A 6 21.97 10.55 1.18
C LYS A 6 21.02 10.81 0.01
N ILE A 7 19.79 10.34 0.09
CA ILE A 7 18.78 10.44 -0.96
C ILE A 7 17.51 11.06 -0.34
N GLY A 8 17.01 12.16 -0.91
CA GLY A 8 15.85 12.86 -0.40
C GLY A 8 15.96 13.22 1.09
N GLY A 9 17.16 13.57 1.55
CA GLY A 9 17.40 13.89 2.96
C GLY A 9 17.59 12.67 3.89
N VAL A 10 17.34 11.45 3.41
CA VAL A 10 17.43 10.20 4.18
C VAL A 10 18.76 9.49 3.93
N GLN A 11 19.41 9.02 4.99
CA GLN A 11 20.62 8.21 4.89
C GLN A 11 20.28 6.79 4.47
N ILE A 12 20.83 6.34 3.33
CA ILE A 12 20.63 4.99 2.79
C ILE A 12 21.93 4.21 2.97
N SER A 13 21.92 3.24 3.89
CA SER A 13 23.04 2.33 4.08
C SER A 13 23.03 1.21 3.05
N ASN A 14 24.19 0.73 2.65
CA ASN A 14 24.32 -0.33 1.63
C ASN A 14 23.57 0.00 0.33
N ALA A 15 23.70 1.23 -0.18
CA ALA A 15 22.94 1.71 -1.33
C ALA A 15 23.19 0.87 -2.60
N ASP A 16 24.35 0.23 -2.74
CA ASP A 16 24.70 -0.64 -3.87
C ASP A 16 24.16 -2.06 -3.75
N ARG A 17 23.56 -2.43 -2.61
CA ARG A 17 22.97 -3.76 -2.45
C ARG A 17 21.89 -3.98 -3.49
N ARG A 18 21.99 -5.05 -4.24
CA ARG A 18 20.99 -5.45 -5.24
C ARG A 18 19.68 -5.85 -4.56
N VAL A 19 18.59 -5.23 -5.00
CA VAL A 19 17.23 -5.51 -4.55
C VAL A 19 16.49 -6.34 -5.59
N PHE A 20 16.67 -6.02 -6.87
CA PHE A 20 16.18 -6.80 -8.02
C PHE A 20 17.38 -7.24 -8.86
N PRO A 21 17.95 -8.43 -8.61
CA PRO A 21 19.18 -8.87 -9.25
C PRO A 21 19.08 -8.93 -10.77
N ASP A 22 17.98 -9.46 -11.32
CA ASP A 22 17.78 -9.61 -12.76
C ASP A 22 17.73 -8.26 -13.50
N ALA A 23 17.16 -7.24 -12.85
CA ALA A 23 17.10 -5.88 -13.37
C ALA A 23 18.35 -5.05 -13.02
N GLY A 24 19.28 -5.59 -12.23
CA GLY A 24 20.44 -4.87 -11.72
C GLY A 24 20.10 -3.72 -10.77
N CYS A 25 18.86 -3.66 -10.28
CA CYS A 25 18.35 -2.54 -9.48
C CYS A 25 18.84 -2.64 -8.03
N THR A 26 19.37 -1.55 -7.51
CA THR A 26 19.94 -1.47 -6.17
C THR A 26 18.98 -0.83 -5.16
N LYS A 27 19.30 -0.92 -3.88
CA LYS A 27 18.58 -0.23 -2.80
C LYS A 27 18.58 1.30 -2.99
N GLY A 28 19.70 1.85 -3.46
CA GLY A 28 19.79 3.27 -3.83
C GLY A 28 18.86 3.64 -4.98
N ASP A 29 18.67 2.73 -5.97
CA ASP A 29 17.72 2.97 -7.07
C ASP A 29 16.29 2.97 -6.59
N VAL A 30 15.91 2.06 -5.68
CA VAL A 30 14.60 2.05 -5.04
C VAL A 30 14.35 3.35 -4.26
N ALA A 31 15.33 3.80 -3.47
CA ALA A 31 15.21 5.06 -2.73
C ALA A 31 15.05 6.27 -3.67
N ARG A 32 15.84 6.34 -4.76
CA ARG A 32 15.71 7.39 -5.80
C ARG A 32 14.39 7.32 -6.55
N HIS A 33 13.83 6.13 -6.74
CA HIS A 33 12.49 6.00 -7.29
C HIS A 33 11.46 6.70 -6.40
N TYR A 34 11.46 6.41 -5.09
CA TYR A 34 10.52 7.06 -4.15
C TYR A 34 10.81 8.55 -3.96
N GLU A 35 12.03 9.01 -4.09
CA GLU A 35 12.34 10.45 -4.15
C GLU A 35 11.62 11.13 -5.33
N ARG A 36 11.63 10.51 -6.52
CA ARG A 36 11.00 11.07 -7.73
C ARG A 36 9.49 11.05 -7.71
N VAL A 37 8.88 9.96 -7.22
CA VAL A 37 7.42 9.77 -7.26
C VAL A 37 6.73 10.08 -5.94
N GLY A 38 7.50 10.30 -4.88
CA GLY A 38 7.01 10.37 -3.49
C GLY A 38 5.96 11.44 -3.27
N ALA A 39 6.11 12.64 -3.81
CA ALA A 39 5.12 13.71 -3.67
C ALA A 39 3.75 13.26 -4.21
N ARG A 40 3.73 12.70 -5.44
CA ARG A 40 2.49 12.19 -6.03
C ARG A 40 1.91 11.00 -5.27
N MET A 41 2.77 10.13 -4.73
CA MET A 41 2.31 9.03 -3.88
C MET A 41 1.65 9.55 -2.61
N ILE A 42 2.25 10.53 -1.93
CA ILE A 42 1.68 11.13 -0.71
C ILE A 42 0.32 11.77 -0.99
N ASP A 43 0.13 12.45 -2.11
CA ASP A 43 -1.18 13.01 -2.51
C ASP A 43 -2.27 11.92 -2.58
N LEU A 44 -1.91 10.71 -2.99
CA LEU A 44 -2.84 9.59 -3.18
C LEU A 44 -3.01 8.73 -1.93
N MET A 45 -1.93 8.46 -1.21
CA MET A 45 -1.87 7.48 -0.12
C MET A 45 -1.61 8.08 1.26
N GLY A 46 -1.21 9.34 1.35
CA GLY A 46 -0.82 9.98 2.60
C GLY A 46 -1.91 9.95 3.66
N HIS A 47 -1.48 9.91 4.92
CA HIS A 47 -2.34 9.82 6.10
C HIS A 47 -3.26 8.58 6.13
N ARG A 48 -2.81 7.45 5.56
CA ARG A 48 -3.51 6.16 5.65
C ARG A 48 -2.63 5.14 6.36
N PRO A 49 -3.18 4.30 7.23
CA PRO A 49 -2.43 3.17 7.77
C PRO A 49 -1.88 2.31 6.63
N LEU A 50 -0.68 1.81 6.81
CA LEU A 50 0.08 1.08 5.81
C LEU A 50 0.32 -0.36 6.26
N SER A 51 0.26 -1.29 5.33
CA SER A 51 0.96 -2.56 5.40
C SER A 51 2.14 -2.50 4.42
N LEU A 52 3.35 -2.68 4.92
CA LEU A 52 4.57 -2.60 4.13
C LEU A 52 4.98 -4.00 3.68
N PHE A 53 5.17 -4.21 2.37
CA PHE A 53 5.86 -5.40 1.89
C PHE A 53 7.36 -5.14 1.90
N ARG A 54 8.07 -5.90 2.73
CA ARG A 54 9.49 -5.70 3.01
C ARG A 54 10.32 -6.89 2.58
N CYS A 55 11.42 -6.60 1.86
CA CYS A 55 12.44 -7.55 1.45
C CYS A 55 13.82 -7.03 1.87
N PRO A 56 14.20 -7.11 3.16
CA PRO A 56 15.44 -6.51 3.67
C PRO A 56 16.71 -7.01 2.99
N SER A 57 16.70 -8.23 2.46
CA SER A 57 17.82 -8.85 1.75
C SER A 57 17.71 -8.81 0.22
N GLY A 58 16.69 -8.12 -0.32
CA GLY A 58 16.33 -8.14 -1.74
C GLY A 58 15.19 -9.12 -2.03
N ILE A 59 14.66 -9.10 -3.28
CA ILE A 59 13.46 -9.85 -3.65
C ILE A 59 13.67 -11.38 -3.62
N ASP A 60 14.89 -11.84 -3.81
CA ASP A 60 15.25 -13.26 -3.75
C ASP A 60 15.42 -13.76 -2.30
N GLY A 61 15.42 -12.84 -1.34
CA GLY A 61 15.51 -13.16 0.08
C GLY A 61 14.14 -13.34 0.72
N GLN A 62 14.13 -13.44 2.05
CA GLN A 62 12.87 -13.51 2.80
C GLN A 62 12.16 -12.15 2.73
N CYS A 63 10.94 -12.17 2.18
CA CYS A 63 10.02 -11.05 2.18
C CYS A 63 8.84 -11.31 3.13
N PHE A 64 8.27 -10.24 3.68
CA PHE A 64 7.14 -10.35 4.60
C PHE A 64 6.31 -9.06 4.63
N PHE A 65 5.05 -9.19 5.01
CA PHE A 65 4.19 -8.04 5.29
C PHE A 65 4.35 -7.58 6.73
N GLN A 66 4.60 -6.29 6.91
CA GLN A 66 4.61 -5.63 8.22
C GLN A 66 3.44 -4.67 8.31
N LYS A 67 2.50 -4.95 9.22
CA LYS A 67 1.33 -4.12 9.51
C LYS A 67 1.60 -3.15 10.67
N HIS A 68 2.27 -3.63 11.72
CA HIS A 68 2.49 -2.91 12.96
C HIS A 68 3.93 -2.41 13.07
N ASP A 69 4.12 -1.35 13.84
CA ASP A 69 5.47 -0.98 14.26
C ASP A 69 5.91 -1.87 15.42
N SER A 70 6.78 -2.81 15.14
CA SER A 70 7.43 -3.67 16.15
C SER A 70 8.70 -3.05 16.73
N GLY A 71 8.93 -1.76 16.50
CA GLY A 71 10.15 -1.05 16.85
C GLY A 71 11.16 -1.01 15.71
N GLY A 72 12.03 0.00 15.73
CA GLY A 72 13.13 0.16 14.78
C GLY A 72 12.74 0.76 13.41
N MET A 73 11.49 1.12 13.20
CA MET A 73 11.11 1.89 12.01
C MET A 73 11.49 3.37 12.18
N PRO A 74 11.97 4.01 11.08
CA PRO A 74 12.43 5.39 11.13
C PRO A 74 11.35 6.37 11.58
N ASP A 75 11.74 7.43 12.32
CA ASP A 75 10.85 8.51 12.78
C ASP A 75 10.22 9.32 11.64
N ALA A 76 10.74 9.18 10.43
CA ALA A 76 10.13 9.76 9.24
C ALA A 76 8.74 9.15 8.90
N LEU A 77 8.44 7.95 9.42
CA LEU A 77 7.12 7.35 9.40
C LEU A 77 6.35 7.76 10.66
N SER A 78 5.13 8.22 10.47
CA SER A 78 4.22 8.54 11.58
C SER A 78 3.52 7.28 12.09
N ARG A 79 2.97 7.34 13.30
CA ARG A 79 2.31 6.24 13.99
C ARG A 79 0.91 6.63 14.40
N VAL A 80 -0.01 5.68 14.32
CA VAL A 80 -1.37 5.79 14.85
C VAL A 80 -1.72 4.51 15.59
N SER A 81 -2.20 4.64 16.83
CA SER A 81 -2.67 3.49 17.60
C SER A 81 -4.09 3.14 17.16
N ILE A 82 -4.32 1.88 16.83
CA ILE A 82 -5.61 1.36 16.35
C ILE A 82 -5.99 0.16 17.21
N GLU A 83 -7.21 0.19 17.74
CA GLU A 83 -7.81 -0.95 18.43
C GLU A 83 -8.19 -2.01 17.40
N GLU A 84 -7.71 -3.22 17.59
CA GLU A 84 -7.99 -4.37 16.73
C GLU A 84 -9.25 -5.14 17.19
N SER A 85 -9.70 -6.08 16.40
CA SER A 85 -10.94 -6.83 16.66
C SER A 85 -10.89 -7.72 17.90
N ASP A 86 -9.69 -8.03 18.41
CA ASP A 86 -9.43 -8.77 19.65
C ASP A 86 -9.44 -7.86 20.90
N GLY A 87 -9.53 -6.54 20.71
CA GLY A 87 -9.53 -5.53 21.75
C GLY A 87 -8.14 -5.01 22.12
N ASP A 88 -7.08 -5.54 21.53
CA ASP A 88 -5.72 -5.04 21.73
C ASP A 88 -5.47 -3.82 20.82
N ALA A 89 -4.60 -2.92 21.26
CA ALA A 89 -4.19 -1.77 20.47
C ALA A 89 -2.81 -2.02 19.86
N ALA A 90 -2.68 -1.73 18.55
CA ALA A 90 -1.43 -1.83 17.83
C ALA A 90 -1.08 -0.51 17.13
N ASP A 91 0.22 -0.19 17.06
CA ASP A 91 0.70 0.99 16.37
C ASP A 91 0.91 0.69 14.88
N TYR A 92 0.13 1.36 14.05
CA TYR A 92 0.23 1.30 12.59
C TYR A 92 1.06 2.45 12.07
N LEU A 93 1.86 2.15 11.05
CA LEU A 93 2.66 3.17 10.36
C LEU A 93 1.83 3.89 9.30
N TYR A 94 2.11 5.16 9.07
CA TYR A 94 1.60 5.89 7.93
C TYR A 94 2.59 6.95 7.44
N ALA A 95 2.47 7.33 6.17
CA ALA A 95 3.33 8.31 5.52
C ALA A 95 2.62 9.67 5.41
N THR A 96 3.36 10.76 5.62
CA THR A 96 2.86 12.14 5.52
C THR A 96 3.63 12.97 4.52
N ARG A 97 4.83 12.52 4.13
CA ARG A 97 5.78 13.25 3.28
C ARG A 97 6.65 12.26 2.49
N PRO A 98 7.27 12.69 1.38
CA PRO A 98 8.10 11.81 0.54
C PRO A 98 9.23 11.11 1.30
N GLU A 99 9.84 11.78 2.28
CA GLU A 99 10.91 11.22 3.11
C GLU A 99 10.47 9.98 3.89
N SER A 100 9.15 9.87 4.22
CA SER A 100 8.60 8.67 4.87
C SER A 100 8.75 7.44 3.98
N LEU A 101 8.53 7.58 2.66
CA LEU A 101 8.66 6.49 1.70
C LEU A 101 10.12 6.09 1.50
N ILE A 102 11.01 7.08 1.40
CA ILE A 102 12.44 6.85 1.25
C ILE A 102 13.00 6.15 2.51
N ALA A 103 12.55 6.56 3.69
CA ALA A 103 12.95 5.95 4.95
C ALA A 103 12.43 4.51 5.09
N ALA A 104 11.23 4.22 4.61
CA ALA A 104 10.72 2.86 4.54
C ALA A 104 11.54 2.00 3.55
N ALA A 105 11.92 2.56 2.39
CA ALA A 105 12.80 1.89 1.44
C ALA A 105 14.19 1.58 2.05
N GLN A 106 14.73 2.47 2.90
CA GLN A 106 15.93 2.19 3.69
C GLN A 106 15.76 0.91 4.53
N MET A 107 14.56 0.64 5.02
CA MET A 107 14.22 -0.55 5.80
C MET A 107 13.81 -1.76 4.93
N GLY A 108 13.98 -1.64 3.60
CA GLY A 108 13.68 -2.71 2.64
C GLY A 108 12.23 -2.79 2.21
N SER A 109 11.42 -1.75 2.42
CA SER A 109 10.05 -1.71 1.90
C SER A 109 10.06 -1.50 0.39
N LEU A 110 9.33 -2.37 -0.33
CA LEU A 110 9.18 -2.33 -1.78
C LEU A 110 7.77 -1.97 -2.20
N GLU A 111 6.76 -2.30 -1.38
CA GLU A 111 5.36 -1.98 -1.67
C GLU A 111 4.70 -1.33 -0.44
N TYR A 112 3.69 -0.50 -0.70
CA TYR A 112 2.92 0.24 0.28
C TYR A 112 1.44 -0.08 0.08
N HIS A 113 0.89 -0.96 0.90
CA HIS A 113 -0.53 -1.33 0.87
C HIS A 113 -1.29 -0.44 1.84
N ILE A 114 -2.19 0.38 1.31
CA ILE A 114 -2.91 1.40 2.05
C ILE A 114 -4.29 0.93 2.51
N TRP A 115 -4.72 1.40 3.66
CA TRP A 115 -6.11 1.24 4.08
C TRP A 115 -7.07 2.13 3.27
N GLY A 116 -8.32 1.70 3.17
CA GLY A 116 -9.41 2.49 2.59
C GLY A 116 -9.76 3.73 3.41
N ALA A 117 -9.41 3.75 4.70
CA ALA A 117 -9.64 4.85 5.62
C ALA A 117 -8.37 5.69 5.83
N ARG A 118 -8.55 6.94 6.27
CA ARG A 118 -7.46 7.82 6.72
C ARG A 118 -7.39 7.83 8.24
N VAL A 119 -6.21 8.17 8.79
CA VAL A 119 -5.97 8.18 10.24
C VAL A 119 -6.85 9.15 11.03
N ASP A 120 -7.40 10.18 10.38
CA ASP A 120 -8.32 11.14 10.99
C ASP A 120 -9.76 10.59 11.12
N ARG A 121 -10.11 9.53 10.39
CA ARG A 121 -11.44 8.90 10.38
C ARG A 121 -11.36 7.43 9.98
N LEU A 122 -10.87 6.61 10.86
CA LEU A 122 -10.70 5.17 10.61
C LEU A 122 -12.02 4.42 10.42
N ASP A 123 -13.10 4.91 11.04
CA ASP A 123 -14.46 4.38 10.94
C ASP A 123 -15.19 4.78 9.64
N ARG A 124 -14.60 5.68 8.84
CA ARG A 124 -15.20 6.21 7.60
C ARG A 124 -14.23 6.12 6.44
N PRO A 125 -14.07 4.95 5.82
CA PRO A 125 -13.25 4.80 4.63
C PRO A 125 -13.79 5.68 3.49
N ASP A 126 -12.87 6.28 2.76
CA ASP A 126 -13.16 7.06 1.55
C ASP A 126 -12.75 6.29 0.27
N ARG A 127 -12.34 5.04 0.42
CA ARG A 127 -12.03 4.11 -0.67
C ARG A 127 -12.53 2.71 -0.37
N LEU A 128 -13.10 2.07 -1.37
CA LEU A 128 -13.35 0.64 -1.41
C LEU A 128 -12.49 0.04 -2.52
N VAL A 129 -11.92 -1.11 -2.24
CA VAL A 129 -11.18 -1.91 -3.22
C VAL A 129 -11.84 -3.27 -3.27
N PHE A 130 -12.19 -3.70 -4.48
CA PHE A 130 -12.65 -5.06 -4.75
C PHE A 130 -11.52 -5.75 -5.50
N ASP A 131 -11.00 -6.80 -4.93
CA ASP A 131 -10.02 -7.67 -5.56
C ASP A 131 -10.76 -8.80 -6.27
N LEU A 132 -10.51 -8.95 -7.58
CA LEU A 132 -11.11 -9.99 -8.39
C LEU A 132 -10.06 -11.07 -8.59
N ASP A 133 -10.11 -12.08 -7.75
CA ASP A 133 -9.21 -13.22 -7.75
C ASP A 133 -9.91 -14.43 -8.39
N PRO A 134 -9.61 -14.73 -9.68
CA PRO A 134 -10.26 -15.83 -10.35
C PRO A 134 -9.82 -17.18 -9.80
N ASP A 135 -10.78 -18.09 -9.65
CA ASP A 135 -10.53 -19.49 -9.32
C ASP A 135 -9.89 -20.24 -10.50
N GLU A 136 -9.31 -21.40 -10.21
CA GLU A 136 -8.73 -22.27 -11.24
C GLU A 136 -9.78 -22.61 -12.31
N GLY A 137 -9.43 -22.40 -13.59
CA GLY A 137 -10.29 -22.70 -14.73
C GLY A 137 -11.09 -21.50 -15.25
N LEU A 138 -11.07 -20.36 -14.58
CA LEU A 138 -11.61 -19.10 -15.12
C LEU A 138 -10.57 -18.40 -16.02
N ASP A 139 -11.01 -17.87 -17.12
CA ASP A 139 -10.15 -17.12 -18.02
C ASP A 139 -10.28 -15.61 -17.85
N TRP A 140 -9.46 -14.86 -18.59
CA TRP A 140 -9.49 -13.40 -18.56
C TRP A 140 -10.83 -12.80 -19.00
N ALA A 141 -11.61 -13.50 -19.83
CA ALA A 141 -12.92 -13.03 -20.26
C ALA A 141 -13.92 -13.06 -19.10
N ASP A 142 -13.85 -14.09 -18.25
CA ASP A 142 -14.70 -14.22 -17.06
C ASP A 142 -14.39 -13.11 -16.04
N VAL A 143 -13.11 -12.85 -15.79
CA VAL A 143 -12.68 -11.77 -14.89
C VAL A 143 -13.14 -10.41 -15.41
N ARG A 144 -13.05 -10.17 -16.72
CA ARG A 144 -13.56 -8.95 -17.33
C ARG A 144 -15.07 -8.82 -17.20
N ALA A 145 -15.81 -9.91 -17.41
CA ALA A 145 -17.26 -9.91 -17.24
C ALA A 145 -17.65 -9.53 -15.82
N ALA A 146 -17.04 -10.18 -14.82
CA ALA A 146 -17.25 -9.85 -13.40
C ALA A 146 -16.90 -8.38 -13.06
N ALA A 147 -15.83 -7.85 -13.66
CA ALA A 147 -15.45 -6.44 -13.47
C ALA A 147 -16.51 -5.49 -14.04
N PHE A 148 -17.10 -5.80 -15.20
CA PHE A 148 -18.19 -4.99 -15.77
C PHE A 148 -19.47 -5.10 -14.96
N GLU A 149 -19.86 -6.28 -14.47
CA GLU A 149 -21.01 -6.46 -13.59
C GLU A 149 -20.85 -5.65 -12.30
N LEU A 150 -19.68 -5.72 -11.67
CA LEU A 150 -19.40 -4.95 -10.47
C LEU A 150 -19.44 -3.44 -10.73
N ARG A 151 -18.87 -2.98 -11.86
CA ARG A 151 -18.95 -1.57 -12.29
C ARG A 151 -20.41 -1.12 -12.39
N ASP A 152 -21.25 -1.89 -13.05
CA ASP A 152 -22.65 -1.54 -13.32
C ASP A 152 -23.47 -1.57 -12.02
N ALA A 153 -23.21 -2.53 -11.12
CA ALA A 153 -23.81 -2.57 -9.79
C ALA A 153 -23.42 -1.36 -8.94
N LEU A 154 -22.15 -0.95 -8.97
CA LEU A 154 -21.69 0.25 -8.29
C LEU A 154 -22.32 1.52 -8.89
N ALA A 155 -22.42 1.61 -10.22
CA ALA A 155 -23.05 2.73 -10.90
C ALA A 155 -24.54 2.86 -10.55
N ALA A 156 -25.27 1.75 -10.40
CA ALA A 156 -26.66 1.74 -9.95
C ALA A 156 -26.84 2.29 -8.53
N LEU A 157 -25.78 2.22 -7.71
CA LEU A 157 -25.72 2.84 -6.37
C LEU A 157 -25.22 4.29 -6.40
N GLY A 158 -25.02 4.89 -7.57
CA GLY A 158 -24.46 6.24 -7.72
C GLY A 158 -22.95 6.30 -7.50
N LEU A 159 -22.26 5.16 -7.52
CA LEU A 159 -20.86 5.03 -7.15
C LEU A 159 -19.98 4.93 -8.40
N GLN A 160 -19.06 5.90 -8.58
CA GLN A 160 -18.06 5.84 -9.65
C GLN A 160 -16.93 4.88 -9.28
N SER A 161 -16.53 4.03 -10.21
CA SER A 161 -15.43 3.07 -10.02
C SER A 161 -14.41 3.15 -11.14
N GLY A 162 -13.20 2.64 -10.89
CA GLY A 162 -12.13 2.48 -11.88
C GLY A 162 -11.46 1.13 -11.70
N ALA A 163 -11.13 0.45 -12.80
CA ALA A 163 -10.40 -0.80 -12.77
C ALA A 163 -8.89 -0.54 -12.88
N ILE A 164 -8.10 -1.31 -12.13
CA ILE A 164 -6.63 -1.33 -12.20
C ILE A 164 -6.21 -2.77 -12.41
N VAL A 165 -5.27 -2.97 -13.34
CA VAL A 165 -4.60 -4.25 -13.53
C VAL A 165 -3.21 -4.16 -12.91
N THR A 166 -2.90 -5.03 -11.96
CA THR A 166 -1.70 -4.95 -11.11
C THR A 166 -0.55 -5.85 -11.56
N GLY A 167 -0.59 -6.35 -12.80
CA GLY A 167 0.52 -7.13 -13.38
C GLY A 167 0.50 -8.63 -13.09
N GLY A 168 -0.34 -9.11 -12.19
CA GLY A 168 -0.76 -10.50 -12.08
C GLY A 168 -2.04 -10.74 -12.88
N CYS A 169 -2.66 -11.90 -12.76
CA CYS A 169 -3.98 -12.17 -13.34
C CYS A 169 -5.14 -11.53 -12.57
N GLN A 170 -4.87 -10.62 -11.64
CA GLN A 170 -5.82 -10.05 -10.69
C GLN A 170 -6.11 -8.57 -10.97
N PRO A 171 -7.26 -8.23 -11.54
CA PRO A 171 -7.71 -6.84 -11.64
C PRO A 171 -8.32 -6.40 -10.31
N GLN A 172 -7.97 -5.19 -9.89
CA GLN A 172 -8.60 -4.54 -8.74
C GLN A 172 -9.55 -3.43 -9.21
N ILE A 173 -10.72 -3.35 -8.61
CA ILE A 173 -11.66 -2.26 -8.84
C ILE A 173 -11.61 -1.31 -7.65
N LEU A 174 -11.12 -0.10 -7.90
CA LEU A 174 -11.01 0.97 -6.92
C LEU A 174 -12.21 1.91 -7.02
N ARG A 175 -12.79 2.25 -5.87
CA ARG A 175 -13.75 3.32 -5.75
C ARG A 175 -13.30 4.35 -4.73
N ARG A 176 -13.44 5.63 -5.08
CA ARG A 176 -13.36 6.73 -4.13
C ARG A 176 -14.76 7.02 -3.57
N LEU A 177 -14.89 7.03 -2.25
CA LEU A 177 -16.11 7.43 -1.53
C LEU A 177 -16.00 8.89 -1.12
N ASP A 178 -17.09 9.65 -1.21
CA ASP A 178 -17.13 10.95 -0.58
C ASP A 178 -17.21 10.79 0.94
N ARG A 179 -16.44 11.61 1.68
CA ARG A 179 -16.29 11.52 3.14
C ARG A 179 -17.59 11.68 3.95
N GLY A 180 -18.71 11.98 3.29
CA GLY A 180 -20.03 12.09 3.92
C GLY A 180 -20.90 10.85 3.78
N GLU A 181 -20.54 9.89 2.92
CA GLU A 181 -21.31 8.68 2.70
C GLU A 181 -21.09 7.70 3.86
N SER A 182 -22.17 7.33 4.53
CA SER A 182 -22.15 6.35 5.62
C SER A 182 -21.79 4.96 5.08
N THR A 183 -20.81 4.29 5.69
CA THR A 183 -20.43 2.89 5.44
C THR A 183 -21.52 1.86 5.81
N ARG A 184 -22.79 2.26 5.95
CA ARG A 184 -23.89 1.35 6.29
C ARG A 184 -24.26 0.33 5.20
N LEU A 185 -23.50 0.23 4.12
CA LEU A 185 -23.75 -0.72 3.03
C LEU A 185 -23.27 -2.16 3.32
N TRP A 186 -22.63 -2.40 4.45
CA TRP A 186 -22.22 -3.76 4.82
C TRP A 186 -22.87 -4.19 6.13
N PRO A 187 -23.74 -5.22 6.13
CA PRO A 187 -24.25 -5.79 7.37
C PRO A 187 -23.08 -6.40 8.14
N ARG A 188 -22.90 -6.03 9.42
CA ARG A 188 -22.00 -6.76 10.31
C ARG A 188 -22.43 -8.22 10.30
N LYS A 189 -21.50 -9.12 9.99
CA LYS A 189 -21.77 -10.55 10.19
C LYS A 189 -22.14 -10.78 11.66
N PRO A 190 -23.15 -11.63 11.92
CA PRO A 190 -23.53 -12.02 13.28
C PRO A 190 -22.40 -12.73 14.01
#